data_dad2b8fc72e6df7a0a4079a56cb55f25
#
_entry.id   dad2b8fc72e6df7a0a4079a56cb55f25
#
_cell.length_a   1.000
_cell.length_b   1.000
_cell.length_c   1.000
_cell.angle_alpha   90.00
_cell.angle_beta   90.00
_cell.angle_gamma   90.00
#
_symmetry.space_group_name_H-M   'P 1'
#
loop_
_entity.id
_entity.type
_entity.pdbx_description
1 polymer ?
#
loop_
_entity_poly.entity_id
_entity_poly.type
_entity_poly.pdbx_seq_one_letter_code
_entity_poly.pdbx_strand_id
1 'polypeptide(L)'
;DPIAPVRREIERWRNHFGDLDAAAETLADELRMGSGDLYGAIAERLRVTHQLSIRILPVDVMPVALRRLDLHARQLQLSELLDPASRTFAAAFQLGQIEAIGEIDSLVKGGSFTERASERLYRRHLNSYFAAALMMPYRRFVRACEATGYDVELLQRRFGAGFEQVAHRLTTLQRARGLPFFMIRIDRAGQSSKRYAGASASPLVEAEGRCPLWALHSAFDRPGRLVRQLVELDDGRRWFMLARTVSPQGGRIGQVRAQFSVGI
;
A
#
# COMPACT_ATOMS: atom_id res chain seq x y z
N ASP A 1 1.40 -8.27 -22.32
CA ASP A 1 0.96 -8.14 -20.92
C ASP A 1 1.73 -6.99 -20.28
N PRO A 2 1.10 -5.83 -20.02
CA PRO A 2 1.78 -4.64 -19.45
C PRO A 2 2.21 -4.81 -17.99
N ILE A 3 1.73 -5.85 -17.31
CA ILE A 3 2.01 -6.09 -15.88
C ILE A 3 3.38 -6.75 -15.70
N ALA A 4 3.78 -7.66 -16.59
CA ALA A 4 5.01 -8.42 -16.44
C ALA A 4 6.28 -7.56 -16.41
N PRO A 5 6.45 -6.53 -17.27
CA PRO A 5 7.60 -5.62 -17.18
C PRO A 5 7.63 -4.83 -15.87
N VAL A 6 6.46 -4.40 -15.40
CA VAL A 6 6.33 -3.65 -14.14
C VAL A 6 6.73 -4.52 -12.95
N ARG A 7 6.28 -5.79 -12.94
CA ARG A 7 6.65 -6.74 -11.88
C ARG A 7 8.16 -6.96 -11.83
N ARG A 8 8.80 -7.22 -12.98
CA ARG A 8 10.27 -7.39 -13.05
C ARG A 8 11.02 -6.16 -12.54
N GLU A 9 10.52 -4.96 -12.84
CA GLU A 9 11.16 -3.74 -12.39
C GLU A 9 11.02 -3.56 -10.87
N ILE A 10 9.84 -3.85 -10.29
CA ILE A 10 9.64 -3.83 -8.84
C ILE A 10 10.55 -4.87 -8.15
N GLU A 11 10.64 -6.07 -8.70
CA GLU A 11 11.51 -7.14 -8.20
C GLU A 11 13.00 -6.76 -8.27
N ARG A 12 13.43 -6.10 -9.35
CA ARG A 12 14.80 -5.59 -9.50
C ARG A 12 15.18 -4.63 -8.37
N TRP A 13 14.25 -3.79 -7.94
CA TRP A 13 14.40 -2.90 -6.80
C TRP A 13 14.12 -3.56 -5.46
N ARG A 14 13.72 -4.85 -5.43
CA ARG A 14 13.24 -5.54 -4.23
C ARG A 14 12.18 -4.73 -3.48
N ASN A 15 11.32 -4.07 -4.23
CA ASN A 15 10.28 -3.16 -3.72
C ASN A 15 10.81 -2.11 -2.73
N HIS A 16 12.06 -1.64 -2.90
CA HIS A 16 12.65 -0.61 -2.06
C HIS A 16 13.20 0.54 -2.93
N PHE A 17 12.62 1.71 -2.76
CA PHE A 17 12.95 2.92 -3.51
C PHE A 17 13.47 3.99 -2.53
N GLY A 18 14.78 3.97 -2.27
CA GLY A 18 15.43 4.82 -1.27
C GLY A 18 15.22 6.32 -1.49
N ASP A 19 15.20 6.78 -2.73
CA ASP A 19 14.97 8.19 -3.06
C ASP A 19 13.54 8.62 -2.72
N LEU A 20 12.55 7.76 -2.96
CA LEU A 20 11.17 8.02 -2.56
C LEU A 20 11.01 8.00 -1.03
N ASP A 21 11.70 7.10 -0.33
CA ASP A 21 11.72 7.07 1.12
C ASP A 21 12.34 8.35 1.70
N ALA A 22 13.44 8.82 1.14
CA ALA A 22 14.09 10.05 1.57
C ALA A 22 13.20 11.29 1.36
N ALA A 23 12.58 11.39 0.17
CA ALA A 23 11.64 12.46 -0.13
C ALA A 23 10.41 12.43 0.79
N ALA A 24 9.86 11.25 1.05
CA ALA A 24 8.73 11.09 1.96
C ALA A 24 9.09 11.41 3.42
N GLU A 25 10.28 11.04 3.90
CA GLU A 25 10.74 11.42 5.25
C GLU A 25 10.89 12.93 5.40
N THR A 26 11.51 13.59 4.42
CA THR A 26 11.65 15.05 4.43
C THR A 26 10.28 15.73 4.48
N LEU A 27 9.37 15.33 3.61
CA LEU A 27 8.02 15.89 3.60
C LEU A 27 7.23 15.58 4.87
N ALA A 28 7.35 14.37 5.43
CA ALA A 28 6.72 14.01 6.70
C ALA A 28 7.22 14.87 7.86
N ASP A 29 8.51 15.19 7.90
CA ASP A 29 9.09 16.07 8.91
C ASP A 29 8.58 17.51 8.76
N GLU A 30 8.49 18.03 7.53
CA GLU A 30 7.90 19.35 7.27
C GLU A 30 6.43 19.42 7.72
N LEU A 31 5.62 18.41 7.37
CA LEU A 31 4.20 18.36 7.73
C LEU A 31 3.97 18.29 9.24
N ARG A 32 4.88 17.67 10.00
CA ARG A 32 4.80 17.58 11.46
C ARG A 32 5.09 18.88 12.20
N MET A 33 5.81 19.79 11.59
CA MET A 33 6.04 21.10 12.16
C MET A 33 4.76 21.94 12.24
N GLY A 34 3.71 21.54 11.48
CA GLY A 34 2.35 22.03 11.63
C GLY A 34 1.59 21.31 12.75
N SER A 35 0.61 21.97 13.36
CA SER A 35 -0.28 21.36 14.35
C SER A 35 -1.38 20.52 13.65
N GLY A 36 -1.57 19.28 14.08
CA GLY A 36 -2.66 18.45 13.62
C GLY A 36 -2.27 17.00 13.30
N ASP A 37 -3.26 16.23 12.85
CA ASP A 37 -3.03 14.89 12.33
C ASP A 37 -2.44 14.93 10.91
N LEU A 38 -1.91 13.81 10.45
CA LEU A 38 -1.28 13.73 9.13
C LEU A 38 -2.24 14.08 8.00
N TYR A 39 -3.49 13.61 8.07
CA TYR A 39 -4.51 13.93 7.05
C TYR A 39 -4.75 15.44 6.96
N GLY A 40 -4.97 16.09 8.10
CA GLY A 40 -5.15 17.53 8.15
C GLY A 40 -3.94 18.32 7.63
N ALA A 41 -2.73 17.89 7.99
CA ALA A 41 -1.48 18.50 7.51
C ALA A 41 -1.32 18.37 5.99
N ILE A 42 -1.64 17.20 5.41
CA ILE A 42 -1.61 16.99 3.96
C ILE A 42 -2.69 17.86 3.27
N ALA A 43 -3.91 17.87 3.82
CA ALA A 43 -5.01 18.66 3.27
C ALA A 43 -4.66 20.17 3.25
N GLU A 44 -4.05 20.65 4.31
CA GLU A 44 -3.60 22.05 4.41
C GLU A 44 -2.47 22.35 3.41
N ARG A 45 -1.48 21.44 3.28
CA ARG A 45 -0.41 21.58 2.27
C ARG A 45 -0.96 21.65 0.87
N LEU A 46 -1.90 20.75 0.51
CA LEU A 46 -2.57 20.77 -0.79
C LEU A 46 -3.32 22.07 -1.03
N ARG A 47 -4.03 22.54 -0.01
CA ARG A 47 -4.82 23.78 -0.11
C ARG A 47 -3.95 25.01 -0.27
N VAL A 48 -2.97 25.20 0.59
CA VAL A 48 -2.16 26.43 0.66
C VAL A 48 -1.12 26.49 -0.45
N THR A 49 -0.39 25.39 -0.65
CA THR A 49 0.75 25.36 -1.60
C THR A 49 0.30 25.08 -3.03
N HIS A 50 -0.74 24.25 -3.21
CA HIS A 50 -1.15 23.78 -4.54
C HIS A 50 -2.55 24.22 -4.94
N GLN A 51 -3.25 25.01 -4.13
CA GLN A 51 -4.63 25.50 -4.37
C GLN A 51 -5.58 24.33 -4.72
N LEU A 52 -5.41 23.20 -4.05
CA LEU A 52 -6.19 22.00 -4.26
C LEU A 52 -6.91 21.63 -2.94
N SER A 53 -8.23 21.77 -2.92
CA SER A 53 -9.04 21.44 -1.74
C SER A 53 -9.48 19.98 -1.75
N ILE A 54 -9.54 19.35 -0.58
CA ILE A 54 -10.15 18.02 -0.44
C ILE A 54 -11.63 18.19 -0.11
N ARG A 55 -12.48 17.44 -0.82
CA ARG A 55 -13.93 17.39 -0.59
C ARG A 55 -14.36 15.95 -0.36
N ILE A 56 -15.02 15.71 0.77
CA ILE A 56 -15.69 14.42 1.02
C ILE A 56 -17.10 14.53 0.45
N LEU A 57 -17.42 13.66 -0.50
CA LEU A 57 -18.71 13.66 -1.19
C LEU A 57 -19.57 12.46 -0.80
N PRO A 58 -20.89 12.67 -0.69
CA PRO A 58 -21.84 11.59 -0.44
C PRO A 58 -21.82 10.52 -1.54
N VAL A 59 -22.20 9.30 -1.17
CA VAL A 59 -22.27 8.17 -2.10
C VAL A 59 -23.18 8.43 -3.30
N ASP A 60 -24.24 9.21 -3.12
CA ASP A 60 -25.18 9.56 -4.19
C ASP A 60 -24.53 10.46 -5.27
N VAL A 61 -23.53 11.23 -4.88
CA VAL A 61 -22.75 12.10 -5.79
C VAL A 61 -21.58 11.34 -6.42
N MET A 62 -21.03 10.37 -5.69
CA MET A 62 -19.93 9.51 -6.14
C MET A 62 -20.29 8.00 -6.00
N PRO A 63 -21.22 7.50 -6.82
CA PRO A 63 -21.73 6.13 -6.61
C PRO A 63 -20.75 5.02 -6.97
N VAL A 64 -19.78 5.30 -7.83
CA VAL A 64 -18.82 4.30 -8.34
C VAL A 64 -17.38 4.61 -7.96
N ALA A 65 -16.97 5.86 -8.12
CA ALA A 65 -15.59 6.28 -7.87
C ALA A 65 -15.37 6.52 -6.37
N LEU A 66 -14.26 6.01 -5.84
CA LEU A 66 -13.82 6.31 -4.47
C LEU A 66 -12.96 7.58 -4.40
N ARG A 67 -12.34 7.94 -5.51
CA ARG A 67 -11.47 9.11 -5.65
C ARG A 67 -11.61 9.70 -7.06
N ARG A 68 -11.73 11.02 -7.14
CA ARG A 68 -11.75 11.76 -8.40
C ARG A 68 -11.01 13.09 -8.23
N LEU A 69 -10.16 13.43 -9.19
CA LEU A 69 -9.52 14.73 -9.27
C LEU A 69 -10.31 15.61 -10.26
N ASP A 70 -10.89 16.68 -9.75
CA ASP A 70 -11.56 17.72 -10.55
C ASP A 70 -10.63 18.93 -10.69
N LEU A 71 -10.00 19.04 -11.85
CA LEU A 71 -9.04 20.11 -12.11
C LEU A 71 -9.74 21.47 -12.31
N HIS A 72 -10.97 21.49 -12.80
CA HIS A 72 -11.71 22.73 -12.98
C HIS A 72 -12.13 23.32 -11.64
N ALA A 73 -12.68 22.50 -10.76
CA ALA A 73 -13.04 22.91 -9.41
C ALA A 73 -11.83 22.99 -8.46
N ARG A 74 -10.65 22.57 -8.89
CA ARG A 74 -9.45 22.47 -8.03
C ARG A 74 -9.74 21.64 -6.77
N GLN A 75 -10.32 20.47 -6.97
CA GLN A 75 -10.74 19.61 -5.87
C GLN A 75 -10.25 18.17 -6.04
N LEU A 76 -9.71 17.63 -4.97
CA LEU A 76 -9.60 16.17 -4.77
C LEU A 76 -10.89 15.71 -4.08
N GLN A 77 -11.73 15.01 -4.81
CA GLN A 77 -13.00 14.49 -4.33
C GLN A 77 -12.84 13.05 -3.85
N LEU A 78 -13.23 12.80 -2.61
CA LEU A 78 -13.16 11.50 -1.97
C LEU A 78 -14.56 11.07 -1.55
N SER A 79 -14.87 9.78 -1.74
CA SER A 79 -16.13 9.21 -1.27
C SER A 79 -16.20 9.17 0.26
N GLU A 80 -17.37 9.45 0.81
CA GLU A 80 -17.65 9.29 2.24
C GLU A 80 -17.46 7.84 2.73
N LEU A 81 -17.52 6.87 1.80
CA LEU A 81 -17.30 5.45 2.10
C LEU A 81 -15.85 5.09 2.44
N LEU A 82 -14.89 5.95 2.13
CA LEU A 82 -13.50 5.71 2.50
C LEU A 82 -13.32 5.85 4.02
N ASP A 83 -12.66 4.86 4.62
CA ASP A 83 -12.21 4.96 6.01
C ASP A 83 -11.08 6.01 6.19
N PRO A 84 -10.76 6.40 7.42
CA PRO A 84 -9.73 7.39 7.68
C PRO A 84 -8.37 7.03 7.09
N ALA A 85 -7.94 5.77 7.17
CA ALA A 85 -6.66 5.32 6.61
C ALA A 85 -6.64 5.45 5.08
N SER A 86 -7.73 5.09 4.41
CA SER A 86 -7.87 5.21 2.96
C SER A 86 -7.96 6.67 2.50
N ARG A 87 -8.60 7.55 3.28
CA ARG A 87 -8.62 9.00 2.99
C ARG A 87 -7.23 9.60 3.10
N THR A 88 -6.50 9.28 4.16
CA THR A 88 -5.11 9.73 4.35
C THR A 88 -4.23 9.25 3.21
N PHE A 89 -4.36 7.98 2.82
CA PHE A 89 -3.61 7.42 1.70
C PHE A 89 -3.93 8.13 0.38
N ALA A 90 -5.21 8.39 0.09
CA ALA A 90 -5.62 9.09 -1.12
C ALA A 90 -5.08 10.52 -1.18
N ALA A 91 -5.07 11.23 -0.05
CA ALA A 91 -4.49 12.57 0.07
C ALA A 91 -2.97 12.53 -0.11
N ALA A 92 -2.28 11.58 0.54
CA ALA A 92 -0.84 11.37 0.41
C ALA A 92 -0.45 10.99 -1.04
N PHE A 93 -1.24 10.16 -1.68
CA PHE A 93 -1.06 9.80 -3.10
C PHE A 93 -1.14 11.03 -4.00
N GLN A 94 -2.13 11.90 -3.78
CA GLN A 94 -2.28 13.14 -4.55
C GLN A 94 -1.10 14.10 -4.33
N LEU A 95 -0.66 14.24 -3.08
CA LEU A 95 0.49 15.09 -2.76
C LEU A 95 1.77 14.55 -3.41
N GLY A 96 1.97 13.22 -3.41
CA GLY A 96 3.09 12.57 -4.08
C GLY A 96 3.12 12.78 -5.59
N GLN A 97 1.97 12.80 -6.25
CA GLN A 97 1.87 13.11 -7.68
C GLN A 97 2.36 14.52 -8.01
N ILE A 98 2.35 15.43 -7.04
CA ILE A 98 2.78 16.81 -7.21
C ILE A 98 4.22 17.01 -6.72
N GLU A 99 4.52 16.60 -5.49
CA GLU A 99 5.78 16.94 -4.82
C GLU A 99 6.90 15.90 -4.99
N ALA A 100 6.57 14.67 -5.40
CA ALA A 100 7.56 13.62 -5.70
C ALA A 100 7.67 13.30 -7.20
N ILE A 101 7.19 14.20 -8.05
CA ILE A 101 7.13 13.95 -9.50
C ILE A 101 8.53 13.75 -10.10
N GLY A 102 9.54 14.46 -9.62
CA GLY A 102 10.91 14.37 -10.13
C GLY A 102 11.53 12.99 -9.88
N GLU A 103 11.42 12.49 -8.66
CA GLU A 103 11.92 11.17 -8.25
C GLU A 103 11.17 10.06 -9.00
N ILE A 104 9.84 10.19 -9.12
CA ILE A 104 9.00 9.23 -9.84
C ILE A 104 9.33 9.22 -11.32
N ASP A 105 9.50 10.37 -11.96
CA ASP A 105 9.88 10.47 -13.38
C ASP A 105 11.24 9.84 -13.65
N SER A 106 12.21 10.05 -12.77
CA SER A 106 13.53 9.44 -12.85
C SER A 106 13.46 7.92 -12.80
N LEU A 107 12.69 7.36 -11.88
CA LEU A 107 12.48 5.92 -11.74
C LEU A 107 11.74 5.33 -12.95
N VAL A 108 10.71 6.01 -13.45
CA VAL A 108 9.97 5.56 -14.65
C VAL A 108 10.86 5.53 -15.88
N LYS A 109 11.69 6.56 -16.09
CA LYS A 109 12.69 6.59 -17.18
C LYS A 109 13.69 5.44 -17.05
N GLY A 110 14.16 5.17 -15.85
CA GLY A 110 15.10 4.07 -15.56
C GLY A 110 14.52 2.68 -15.85
N GLY A 111 13.21 2.52 -15.80
CA GLY A 111 12.53 1.25 -16.08
C GLY A 111 12.48 0.86 -17.56
N SER A 112 12.80 1.79 -18.47
CA SER A 112 12.90 1.56 -19.92
C SER A 112 11.71 0.78 -20.52
N PHE A 113 10.49 1.15 -20.13
CA PHE A 113 9.27 0.52 -20.62
C PHE A 113 9.02 0.86 -22.10
N THR A 114 8.63 -0.14 -22.88
CA THR A 114 8.25 0.03 -24.29
C THR A 114 6.79 0.42 -24.47
N GLU A 115 5.93 0.07 -23.51
CA GLU A 115 4.50 0.31 -23.56
C GLU A 115 4.09 1.40 -22.54
N ARG A 116 3.33 2.39 -22.99
CA ARG A 116 2.75 3.44 -22.13
C ARG A 116 1.85 2.87 -21.01
N ALA A 117 1.25 1.71 -21.23
CA ALA A 117 0.45 1.04 -20.22
C ALA A 117 1.32 0.61 -19.03
N SER A 118 2.49 0.03 -19.30
CA SER A 118 3.46 -0.36 -18.27
C SER A 118 4.00 0.85 -17.51
N GLU A 119 4.34 1.94 -18.22
CA GLU A 119 4.77 3.19 -17.57
C GLU A 119 3.72 3.71 -16.59
N ARG A 120 2.43 3.76 -17.02
CA ARG A 120 1.33 4.21 -16.15
C ARG A 120 1.14 3.33 -14.93
N LEU A 121 1.24 2.02 -15.10
CA LEU A 121 1.13 1.06 -13.99
C LEU A 121 2.29 1.21 -13.01
N TYR A 122 3.51 1.36 -13.52
CA TYR A 122 4.69 1.56 -12.68
C TYR A 122 4.63 2.90 -11.93
N ARG A 123 4.27 3.97 -12.63
CA ARG A 123 4.05 5.30 -12.02
C ARG A 123 3.01 5.24 -10.91
N ARG A 124 1.90 4.52 -11.12
CA ARG A 124 0.89 4.32 -10.10
C ARG A 124 1.43 3.56 -8.89
N HIS A 125 2.27 2.54 -9.13
CA HIS A 125 2.95 1.80 -8.04
C HIS A 125 3.85 2.72 -7.22
N LEU A 126 4.69 3.54 -7.89
CA LEU A 126 5.61 4.48 -7.23
C LEU A 126 4.85 5.55 -6.41
N ASN A 127 3.75 6.08 -6.94
CA ASN A 127 2.89 7.00 -6.19
C ASN A 127 2.25 6.32 -4.97
N SER A 128 1.83 5.06 -5.10
CA SER A 128 1.31 4.28 -3.97
C SER A 128 2.39 4.00 -2.93
N TYR A 129 3.61 3.71 -3.38
CA TYR A 129 4.78 3.55 -2.53
C TYR A 129 5.08 4.83 -1.73
N PHE A 130 5.12 5.97 -2.42
CA PHE A 130 5.35 7.26 -1.78
C PHE A 130 4.27 7.59 -0.74
N ALA A 131 2.99 7.35 -1.07
CA ALA A 131 1.89 7.56 -0.14
C ALA A 131 2.05 6.72 1.14
N ALA A 132 2.39 5.45 1.00
CA ALA A 132 2.68 4.57 2.14
C ALA A 132 3.92 5.04 2.93
N ALA A 133 4.97 5.49 2.23
CA ALA A 133 6.18 6.02 2.86
C ALA A 133 5.92 7.34 3.63
N LEU A 134 5.03 8.19 3.15
CA LEU A 134 4.63 9.41 3.84
C LEU A 134 3.81 9.11 5.11
N MET A 135 2.90 8.13 5.05
CA MET A 135 2.14 7.68 6.21
C MET A 135 3.01 6.95 7.23
N MET A 136 3.98 6.18 6.76
CA MET A 136 4.86 5.33 7.56
C MET A 136 6.34 5.61 7.21
N PRO A 137 6.90 6.78 7.61
CA PRO A 137 8.26 7.17 7.28
C PRO A 137 9.27 6.11 7.73
N TYR A 138 10.25 5.81 6.87
CA TYR A 138 11.09 4.61 6.96
C TYR A 138 11.71 4.39 8.33
N ARG A 139 12.47 5.37 8.85
CA ARG A 139 13.17 5.23 10.13
C ARG A 139 12.21 5.07 11.31
N ARG A 140 11.09 5.78 11.28
CA ARG A 140 10.07 5.69 12.35
C ARG A 140 9.35 4.37 12.30
N PHE A 141 9.03 3.91 11.08
CA PHE A 141 8.36 2.64 10.89
C PHE A 141 9.24 1.47 11.33
N VAL A 142 10.53 1.45 10.94
CA VAL A 142 11.49 0.43 11.38
C VAL A 142 11.59 0.38 12.90
N ARG A 143 11.78 1.55 13.56
CA ARG A 143 11.83 1.61 15.04
C ARG A 143 10.53 1.10 15.69
N ALA A 144 9.38 1.43 15.11
CA ALA A 144 8.11 0.96 15.63
C ALA A 144 7.95 -0.56 15.45
N CYS A 145 8.38 -1.10 14.31
CA CYS A 145 8.38 -2.55 14.06
C CYS A 145 9.23 -3.28 15.11
N GLU A 146 10.44 -2.81 15.35
CA GLU A 146 11.34 -3.41 16.36
C GLU A 146 10.76 -3.30 17.77
N ALA A 147 10.23 -2.14 18.13
CA ALA A 147 9.66 -1.90 19.46
C ALA A 147 8.37 -2.70 19.74
N THR A 148 7.63 -3.08 18.71
CA THR A 148 6.38 -3.84 18.83
C THR A 148 6.57 -5.33 18.55
N GLY A 149 7.78 -5.78 18.21
CA GLY A 149 7.99 -7.15 17.74
C GLY A 149 7.21 -7.46 16.45
N TYR A 150 7.05 -6.44 15.58
CA TYR A 150 6.31 -6.54 14.32
C TYR A 150 4.81 -6.86 14.51
N ASP A 151 4.20 -6.42 15.61
CA ASP A 151 2.77 -6.53 15.81
C ASP A 151 2.02 -5.61 14.83
N VAL A 152 1.38 -6.23 13.83
CA VAL A 152 0.72 -5.53 12.73
C VAL A 152 -0.45 -4.67 13.22
N GLU A 153 -1.21 -5.13 14.21
CA GLU A 153 -2.35 -4.39 14.73
C GLU A 153 -1.90 -3.14 15.51
N LEU A 154 -0.80 -3.23 16.26
CA LEU A 154 -0.20 -2.08 16.91
C LEU A 154 0.37 -1.08 15.89
N LEU A 155 1.00 -1.58 14.84
CA LEU A 155 1.52 -0.73 13.75
C LEU A 155 0.39 0.01 13.02
N GLN A 156 -0.73 -0.67 12.72
CA GLN A 156 -1.91 -0.04 12.15
C GLN A 156 -2.40 1.14 13.00
N ARG A 157 -2.51 0.95 14.30
CA ARG A 157 -2.96 1.98 15.25
C ARG A 157 -1.98 3.15 15.35
N ARG A 158 -0.66 2.87 15.44
CA ARG A 158 0.37 3.91 15.56
C ARG A 158 0.46 4.83 14.37
N PHE A 159 0.24 4.28 13.17
CA PHE A 159 0.39 5.02 11.92
C PHE A 159 -0.95 5.40 11.26
N GLY A 160 -2.07 5.02 11.86
CA GLY A 160 -3.38 5.26 11.25
C GLY A 160 -3.52 4.59 9.88
N ALA A 161 -2.90 3.42 9.71
CA ALA A 161 -2.83 2.70 8.44
C ALA A 161 -3.73 1.45 8.44
N GLY A 162 -4.17 1.05 7.26
CA GLY A 162 -4.90 -0.20 7.05
C GLY A 162 -3.98 -1.41 7.04
N PHE A 163 -4.55 -2.62 7.22
CA PHE A 163 -3.78 -3.87 7.22
C PHE A 163 -2.96 -4.07 5.94
N GLU A 164 -3.57 -3.87 4.77
CA GLU A 164 -2.87 -4.01 3.49
C GLU A 164 -1.73 -2.98 3.34
N GLN A 165 -1.93 -1.76 3.85
CA GLN A 165 -0.91 -0.71 3.80
C GLN A 165 0.32 -1.08 4.66
N VAL A 166 0.10 -1.59 5.88
CA VAL A 166 1.18 -2.06 6.75
C VAL A 166 1.87 -3.28 6.13
N ALA A 167 1.10 -4.25 5.63
CA ALA A 167 1.64 -5.44 4.96
C ALA A 167 2.55 -5.07 3.79
N HIS A 168 2.09 -4.16 2.92
CA HIS A 168 2.91 -3.67 1.82
C HIS A 168 4.18 -2.95 2.32
N ARG A 169 4.06 -2.09 3.34
CA ARG A 169 5.19 -1.34 3.87
C ARG A 169 6.28 -2.25 4.45
N LEU A 170 5.90 -3.34 5.11
CA LEU A 170 6.85 -4.35 5.60
C LEU A 170 7.70 -4.95 4.48
N THR A 171 7.14 -5.16 3.29
CA THR A 171 7.90 -5.68 2.15
C THR A 171 8.93 -4.71 1.58
N THR A 172 8.86 -3.44 1.96
CA THR A 172 9.80 -2.40 1.52
C THR A 172 11.02 -2.25 2.42
N LEU A 173 11.06 -2.96 3.56
CA LEU A 173 12.13 -2.88 4.55
C LEU A 173 13.32 -3.75 4.14
N GLN A 174 14.42 -3.12 3.75
CA GLN A 174 15.64 -3.83 3.34
C GLN A 174 16.57 -4.21 4.49
N ARG A 175 16.50 -3.49 5.61
CA ARG A 175 17.50 -3.56 6.69
C ARG A 175 16.95 -3.96 8.05
N ALA A 176 15.70 -4.33 8.14
CA ALA A 176 15.11 -4.78 9.39
C ALA A 176 15.66 -6.16 9.77
N ARG A 177 16.86 -6.19 10.35
CA ARG A 177 17.54 -7.41 10.85
C ARG A 177 17.55 -8.61 9.88
N GLY A 178 17.50 -8.36 8.57
CA GLY A 178 17.50 -9.41 7.57
C GLY A 178 16.21 -10.25 7.53
N LEU A 179 15.12 -9.79 8.14
CA LEU A 179 13.84 -10.49 8.06
C LEU A 179 13.24 -10.33 6.66
N PRO A 180 13.03 -11.43 5.95
CA PRO A 180 12.40 -11.39 4.63
C PRO A 180 10.89 -11.30 4.80
N PHE A 181 10.30 -10.20 4.35
CA PHE A 181 8.85 -10.06 4.27
C PHE A 181 8.37 -10.29 2.84
N PHE A 182 7.23 -10.93 2.72
CA PHE A 182 6.48 -11.01 1.47
C PHE A 182 5.02 -10.61 1.72
N MET A 183 4.33 -10.21 0.68
CA MET A 183 2.90 -9.93 0.70
C MET A 183 2.23 -10.53 -0.51
N ILE A 184 1.11 -11.19 -0.28
CA ILE A 184 0.23 -11.70 -1.35
C ILE A 184 -1.19 -11.21 -1.10
N ARG A 185 -1.88 -10.79 -2.14
CA ARG A 185 -3.31 -10.51 -2.13
C ARG A 185 -4.01 -11.39 -3.16
N ILE A 186 -4.99 -12.15 -2.71
CA ILE A 186 -5.80 -13.02 -3.56
C ILE A 186 -7.28 -12.65 -3.46
N ASP A 187 -8.04 -12.95 -4.50
CA ASP A 187 -9.50 -12.98 -4.45
C ASP A 187 -10.03 -14.34 -3.95
N ARG A 188 -11.34 -14.49 -3.84
CA ARG A 188 -11.97 -15.75 -3.42
C ARG A 188 -11.70 -16.93 -4.35
N ALA A 189 -11.45 -16.67 -5.62
CA ALA A 189 -11.05 -17.70 -6.59
C ALA A 189 -9.57 -18.10 -6.47
N GLY A 190 -8.83 -17.46 -5.56
CA GLY A 190 -7.40 -17.69 -5.37
C GLY A 190 -6.53 -16.98 -6.41
N GLN A 191 -7.09 -16.10 -7.22
CA GLN A 191 -6.32 -15.33 -8.19
C GLN A 191 -5.53 -14.23 -7.50
N SER A 192 -4.21 -14.24 -7.69
CA SER A 192 -3.33 -13.25 -7.10
C SER A 192 -3.39 -11.93 -7.87
N SER A 193 -3.70 -10.85 -7.16
CA SER A 193 -3.74 -9.49 -7.71
C SER A 193 -2.54 -8.64 -7.31
N LYS A 194 -1.86 -8.98 -6.20
CA LYS A 194 -0.63 -8.31 -5.75
C LYS A 194 0.32 -9.34 -5.17
N ARG A 195 1.61 -9.21 -5.51
CA ARG A 195 2.70 -10.00 -4.96
C ARG A 195 3.91 -9.11 -4.79
N TYR A 196 4.42 -9.01 -3.59
CA TYR A 196 5.62 -8.25 -3.28
C TYR A 196 6.52 -9.05 -2.36
N ALA A 197 7.82 -9.01 -2.60
CA ALA A 197 8.82 -9.59 -1.73
C ALA A 197 9.97 -8.60 -1.56
N GLY A 198 10.31 -8.31 -0.32
CA GLY A 198 11.48 -7.49 0.02
C GLY A 198 12.78 -8.28 -0.02
N ALA A 199 12.72 -9.59 0.17
CA ALA A 199 13.89 -10.47 0.12
C ALA A 199 13.92 -11.30 -1.16
N SER A 200 15.15 -11.64 -1.60
CA SER A 200 15.45 -12.31 -2.87
C SER A 200 14.99 -13.77 -2.98
N ALA A 201 14.27 -14.30 -2.01
CA ALA A 201 13.82 -15.68 -2.05
C ALA A 201 12.61 -15.90 -1.14
N SER A 202 11.45 -15.40 -1.54
CA SER A 202 10.20 -15.88 -0.97
C SER A 202 9.68 -17.03 -1.83
N PRO A 203 9.79 -18.29 -1.40
CA PRO A 203 9.33 -19.44 -2.17
C PRO A 203 7.82 -19.43 -2.37
N LEU A 204 7.09 -18.71 -1.51
CA LEU A 204 5.64 -18.57 -1.62
C LEU A 204 5.19 -17.61 -2.75
N VAL A 205 6.10 -16.76 -3.21
CA VAL A 205 5.85 -15.89 -4.38
C VAL A 205 6.13 -16.63 -5.68
N GLU A 206 7.07 -17.55 -5.67
CA GLU A 206 7.54 -18.32 -6.82
C GLU A 206 6.81 -19.68 -6.99
N ALA A 207 6.23 -20.20 -5.90
CA ALA A 207 5.58 -21.51 -5.92
C ALA A 207 4.35 -21.48 -6.85
N GLU A 208 4.39 -22.28 -7.91
CA GLU A 208 3.25 -22.54 -8.79
C GLU A 208 2.15 -23.37 -8.11
N GLY A 209 2.51 -24.12 -7.07
CA GLY A 209 1.61 -24.94 -6.28
C GLY A 209 0.84 -24.12 -5.24
N ARG A 210 -0.48 -24.04 -5.39
CA ARG A 210 -1.37 -23.38 -4.45
C ARG A 210 -1.87 -24.40 -3.42
N CYS A 211 -1.42 -24.27 -2.17
CA CYS A 211 -1.98 -25.07 -1.09
C CYS A 211 -3.34 -24.47 -0.67
N PRO A 212 -4.45 -25.19 -0.80
CA PRO A 212 -5.77 -24.70 -0.40
C PRO A 212 -5.92 -24.50 1.11
N LEU A 213 -4.99 -25.03 1.90
CA LEU A 213 -4.97 -24.87 3.36
C LEU A 213 -4.19 -23.64 3.83
N TRP A 214 -3.73 -22.79 2.93
CA TRP A 214 -3.04 -21.56 3.32
C TRP A 214 -3.96 -20.64 4.12
N ALA A 215 -3.37 -19.94 5.10
CA ALA A 215 -4.04 -18.92 5.90
C ALA A 215 -4.80 -17.89 5.03
N LEU A 216 -4.31 -17.61 3.83
CA LEU A 216 -4.96 -16.75 2.82
C LEU A 216 -6.36 -17.23 2.48
N HIS A 217 -6.56 -18.53 2.24
CA HIS A 217 -7.87 -19.08 1.92
C HIS A 217 -8.76 -19.16 3.17
N SER A 218 -8.20 -19.59 4.30
CA SER A 218 -8.91 -19.69 5.57
C SER A 218 -9.39 -18.33 6.10
N ALA A 219 -8.76 -17.23 5.70
CA ALA A 219 -9.18 -15.89 6.08
C ALA A 219 -10.57 -15.52 5.55
N PHE A 220 -11.01 -16.11 4.43
CA PHE A 220 -12.36 -15.89 3.90
C PHE A 220 -13.47 -16.51 4.75
N ASP A 221 -13.15 -17.56 5.52
CA ASP A 221 -14.11 -18.21 6.41
C ASP A 221 -14.33 -17.39 7.70
N ARG A 222 -13.38 -16.50 8.01
CA ARG A 222 -13.39 -15.64 9.19
C ARG A 222 -13.13 -14.18 8.83
N PRO A 223 -14.04 -13.53 8.10
CA PRO A 223 -13.82 -12.18 7.59
C PRO A 223 -13.44 -11.19 8.70
N GLY A 224 -12.40 -10.39 8.44
CA GLY A 224 -11.92 -9.37 9.36
C GLY A 224 -11.05 -9.89 10.53
N ARG A 225 -10.97 -11.20 10.75
CA ARG A 225 -10.08 -11.77 11.78
C ARG A 225 -8.68 -12.01 11.24
N LEU A 226 -7.69 -11.83 12.08
CA LEU A 226 -6.31 -12.15 11.79
C LEU A 226 -6.09 -13.67 11.95
N VAL A 227 -5.77 -14.33 10.87
CA VAL A 227 -5.42 -15.76 10.83
C VAL A 227 -3.90 -15.88 10.86
N ARG A 228 -3.40 -16.80 11.67
CA ARG A 228 -1.95 -17.06 11.85
C ARG A 228 -1.65 -18.48 11.42
N GLN A 229 -0.53 -18.67 10.74
CA GLN A 229 -0.07 -19.98 10.30
C GLN A 229 1.47 -20.04 10.30
N LEU A 230 2.01 -21.14 10.80
CA LEU A 230 3.41 -21.50 10.60
C LEU A 230 3.47 -22.54 9.48
N VAL A 231 4.29 -22.26 8.46
CA VAL A 231 4.48 -23.13 7.29
C VAL A 231 5.95 -23.59 7.27
N GLU A 232 6.17 -24.87 7.10
CA GLU A 232 7.47 -25.44 6.80
C GLU A 232 7.47 -25.91 5.35
N LEU A 233 8.49 -25.52 4.61
CA LEU A 233 8.66 -25.88 3.20
C LEU A 233 9.49 -27.16 3.09
N ASP A 234 9.46 -27.79 1.93
CA ASP A 234 10.20 -29.04 1.64
C ASP A 234 11.72 -28.93 1.86
N ASP A 235 12.25 -27.71 1.77
CA ASP A 235 13.67 -27.41 2.04
C ASP A 235 13.96 -27.13 3.54
N GLY A 236 12.98 -27.29 4.42
CA GLY A 236 13.09 -27.08 5.86
C GLY A 236 12.99 -25.61 6.30
N ARG A 237 12.84 -24.66 5.39
CA ARG A 237 12.62 -23.26 5.76
C ARG A 237 11.23 -23.09 6.38
N ARG A 238 11.16 -22.26 7.42
CA ARG A 238 9.90 -21.97 8.12
C ARG A 238 9.48 -20.53 7.90
N TRP A 239 8.20 -20.36 7.62
CA TRP A 239 7.57 -19.07 7.43
C TRP A 239 6.42 -18.88 8.39
N PHE A 240 6.33 -17.71 8.99
CA PHE A 240 5.18 -17.31 9.77
C PHE A 240 4.31 -16.41 8.90
N MET A 241 3.08 -16.84 8.67
CA MET A 241 2.13 -16.12 7.82
C MET A 241 1.02 -15.51 8.67
N LEU A 242 0.71 -14.26 8.40
CA LEU A 242 -0.48 -13.56 8.87
C LEU A 242 -1.40 -13.30 7.68
N ALA A 243 -2.68 -13.62 7.80
CA ALA A 243 -3.65 -13.36 6.75
C ALA A 243 -4.92 -12.70 7.32
N ARG A 244 -5.49 -11.78 6.58
CA ARG A 244 -6.73 -11.09 6.91
C ARG A 244 -7.49 -10.71 5.65
N THR A 245 -8.82 -10.81 5.70
CA THR A 245 -9.63 -10.26 4.62
C THR A 245 -9.67 -8.74 4.68
N VAL A 246 -9.55 -8.11 3.53
CA VAL A 246 -9.75 -6.69 3.32
C VAL A 246 -10.86 -6.50 2.29
N SER A 247 -11.73 -5.53 2.51
CA SER A 247 -12.76 -5.17 1.55
C SER A 247 -12.41 -3.80 0.97
N PRO A 248 -12.33 -3.65 -0.36
CA PRO A 248 -12.30 -2.31 -0.93
C PRO A 248 -13.58 -1.61 -0.47
N GLN A 249 -13.40 -0.47 0.14
CA GLN A 249 -14.52 0.31 0.64
C GLN A 249 -15.30 0.89 -0.55
N GLY A 250 -16.59 0.80 -0.52
CA GLY A 250 -17.47 1.28 -1.55
C GLY A 250 -18.49 0.22 -1.98
N GLY A 251 -19.54 0.08 -1.22
CA GLY A 251 -20.70 -0.73 -1.60
C GLY A 251 -21.90 -0.28 -0.78
N ARG A 252 -23.06 -0.12 -1.43
CA ARG A 252 -24.33 0.06 -0.73
C ARG A 252 -24.67 -1.20 0.05
N ILE A 253 -25.44 -1.06 1.13
CA ILE A 253 -26.02 -2.20 1.86
C ILE A 253 -26.72 -3.11 0.84
N GLY A 254 -26.35 -4.41 0.83
CA GLY A 254 -26.90 -5.40 -0.11
C GLY A 254 -26.11 -5.65 -1.38
N GLN A 255 -25.07 -4.88 -1.68
CA GLN A 255 -24.15 -5.20 -2.79
C GLN A 255 -23.07 -6.18 -2.33
N VAL A 256 -22.77 -7.18 -3.18
CA VAL A 256 -21.64 -8.09 -2.95
C VAL A 256 -20.36 -7.28 -3.04
N ARG A 257 -19.70 -7.10 -1.90
CA ARG A 257 -18.39 -6.45 -1.85
C ARG A 257 -17.33 -7.44 -2.29
N ALA A 258 -16.45 -7.02 -3.18
CA ALA A 258 -15.24 -7.78 -3.46
C ALA A 258 -14.44 -7.89 -2.15
N GLN A 259 -14.11 -9.10 -1.75
CA GLN A 259 -13.22 -9.38 -0.62
C GLN A 259 -11.90 -9.91 -1.16
N PHE A 260 -10.83 -9.45 -0.55
CA PHE A 260 -9.49 -9.98 -0.83
C PHE A 260 -8.90 -10.51 0.48
N SER A 261 -8.11 -11.56 0.40
CA SER A 261 -7.26 -11.99 1.49
C SER A 261 -5.85 -11.46 1.25
N VAL A 262 -5.28 -10.82 2.27
CA VAL A 262 -3.90 -10.31 2.27
C VAL A 262 -3.13 -11.13 3.27
N GLY A 263 -2.00 -11.71 2.83
CA GLY A 263 -1.06 -12.44 3.68
C GLY A 263 0.33 -11.80 3.64
N ILE A 264 1.01 -11.82 4.76
CA ILE A 264 2.40 -11.39 4.95
C ILE A 264 3.17 -12.43 5.76
#